data_188902f6e6dc67c76d5519e3c90ca912
#
_entry.id   188902f6e6dc67c76d5519e3c90ca912
#
_cell.length_a   1.000
_cell.length_b   1.000
_cell.length_c   1.000
_cell.angle_alpha   90.00
_cell.angle_beta   90.00
_cell.angle_gamma   90.00
#
_symmetry.space_group_name_H-M   'P 1'
#
loop_
_entity.id
_entity.type
_entity.pdbx_description
1 polymer ?
#
loop_
_entity_poly.entity_id
_entity_poly.type
_entity_poly.pdbx_seq_one_letter_code
_entity_poly.pdbx_strand_id
1 'polypeptide(L)'
;MQTADLDRIYTEYSGKVMGYIRARIRSSADAEDIHSEVFEKILRKIEDFDETKASLNTWIFTITRNTVIDHFRRSRPSEELDENISDDTELDEDLLQTESLGELAAALHRLPQQMMDIIVLRYYDGKPLTEIAEMMHLSYGAVKLRHQNALIMLRESLAPGD
;
A
#
# COMPACT_ATOMS: atom_id res chain seq x y z
N MET A 1 -8.97 16.78 -18.81
CA MET A 1 -8.33 15.50 -19.06
C MET A 1 -9.15 14.67 -20.00
N GLN A 2 -8.52 14.04 -20.96
CA GLN A 2 -9.26 13.33 -21.93
C GLN A 2 -9.36 11.86 -21.59
N THR A 3 -10.28 11.19 -22.27
CA THR A 3 -10.47 9.76 -22.01
C THR A 3 -9.19 9.00 -22.24
N ALA A 4 -8.42 9.38 -23.23
CA ALA A 4 -7.17 8.68 -23.52
C ALA A 4 -6.20 8.79 -22.36
N ASP A 5 -6.21 9.93 -21.67
CA ASP A 5 -5.32 10.12 -20.55
C ASP A 5 -5.76 9.22 -19.39
N LEU A 6 -7.05 9.06 -19.20
CA LEU A 6 -7.54 8.22 -18.13
C LEU A 6 -7.22 6.76 -18.43
N ASP A 7 -7.33 6.35 -19.68
CA ASP A 7 -6.97 5.00 -20.07
C ASP A 7 -5.50 4.75 -19.81
N ARG A 8 -4.67 5.74 -20.08
CA ARG A 8 -3.26 5.57 -19.86
C ARG A 8 -2.96 5.47 -18.38
N ILE A 9 -3.62 6.29 -17.56
CA ILE A 9 -3.43 6.23 -16.13
C ILE A 9 -3.83 4.86 -15.62
N TYR A 10 -4.96 4.34 -16.07
CA TYR A 10 -5.39 3.04 -15.62
C TYR A 10 -4.37 1.97 -16.03
N THR A 11 -3.93 2.00 -17.26
CA THR A 11 -2.98 1.02 -17.75
C THR A 11 -1.67 1.07 -16.96
N GLU A 12 -1.21 2.28 -16.69
CA GLU A 12 0.06 2.43 -16.03
C GLU A 12 0.00 2.15 -14.54
N TYR A 13 -1.07 2.51 -13.86
CA TYR A 13 -1.12 2.43 -12.42
C TYR A 13 -1.95 1.29 -11.86
N SER A 14 -2.74 0.61 -12.68
CA SER A 14 -3.63 -0.42 -12.17
C SER A 14 -2.88 -1.51 -11.41
N GLY A 15 -1.78 -1.99 -11.97
CA GLY A 15 -1.02 -3.04 -11.32
C GLY A 15 -0.37 -2.58 -10.04
N LYS A 16 0.14 -1.34 -10.04
CA LYS A 16 0.80 -0.80 -8.86
C LYS A 16 -0.20 -0.58 -7.74
N VAL A 17 -1.38 -0.07 -8.08
CA VAL A 17 -2.41 0.16 -7.09
C VAL A 17 -2.86 -1.17 -6.51
N MET A 18 -3.07 -2.17 -7.37
CA MET A 18 -3.51 -3.47 -6.89
C MET A 18 -2.43 -4.12 -6.01
N GLY A 19 -1.16 -3.94 -6.36
CA GLY A 19 -0.08 -4.46 -5.53
C GLY A 19 -0.09 -3.88 -4.14
N TYR A 20 -0.29 -2.57 -4.04
CA TYR A 20 -0.35 -1.93 -2.73
C TYR A 20 -1.55 -2.49 -1.95
N ILE A 21 -2.69 -2.62 -2.61
CA ILE A 21 -3.90 -3.08 -1.93
C ILE A 21 -3.71 -4.52 -1.45
N ARG A 22 -3.18 -5.38 -2.30
CA ARG A 22 -3.04 -6.78 -1.94
C ARG A 22 -2.01 -7.00 -0.84
N ALA A 23 -1.08 -6.10 -0.69
CA ALA A 23 -0.13 -6.20 0.40
C ALA A 23 -0.83 -5.98 1.75
N ARG A 24 -2.00 -5.37 1.74
CA ARG A 24 -2.69 -5.04 2.97
C ARG A 24 -4.04 -5.73 3.13
N ILE A 25 -4.70 -6.10 2.05
CA ILE A 25 -6.02 -6.69 2.09
C ILE A 25 -5.92 -8.11 1.61
N ARG A 26 -6.34 -9.07 2.45
CA ARG A 26 -6.20 -10.41 2.05
C ARG A 26 -7.28 -10.99 1.24
N SER A 27 -8.49 -10.51 1.36
CA SER A 27 -9.60 -11.02 0.58
C SER A 27 -9.49 -10.50 -0.84
N SER A 28 -9.47 -11.40 -1.81
CA SER A 28 -9.41 -11.00 -3.20
C SER A 28 -10.60 -10.16 -3.59
N ALA A 29 -11.78 -10.51 -3.11
CA ALA A 29 -12.97 -9.74 -3.43
C ALA A 29 -12.89 -8.33 -2.88
N ASP A 30 -12.41 -8.19 -1.64
CA ASP A 30 -12.28 -6.87 -1.04
C ASP A 30 -11.20 -6.08 -1.77
N ALA A 31 -10.12 -6.73 -2.15
CA ALA A 31 -9.05 -6.02 -2.85
C ALA A 31 -9.55 -5.48 -4.19
N GLU A 32 -10.38 -6.25 -4.88
CA GLU A 32 -10.92 -5.78 -6.15
C GLU A 32 -11.90 -4.65 -5.95
N ASP A 33 -12.70 -4.69 -4.90
CA ASP A 33 -13.64 -3.63 -4.61
C ASP A 33 -12.88 -2.34 -4.29
N ILE A 34 -11.82 -2.43 -3.51
CA ILE A 34 -11.04 -1.26 -3.15
C ILE A 34 -10.35 -0.70 -4.39
N HIS A 35 -9.84 -1.58 -5.24
CA HIS A 35 -9.18 -1.16 -6.47
C HIS A 35 -10.16 -0.36 -7.32
N SER A 36 -11.39 -0.85 -7.46
CA SER A 36 -12.40 -0.14 -8.21
C SER A 36 -12.73 1.20 -7.58
N GLU A 37 -12.82 1.23 -6.26
CA GLU A 37 -13.11 2.46 -5.56
C GLU A 37 -12.01 3.50 -5.73
N VAL A 38 -10.75 3.06 -5.74
CA VAL A 38 -9.64 3.94 -5.94
C VAL A 38 -9.74 4.61 -7.31
N PHE A 39 -10.01 3.82 -8.34
CA PHE A 39 -10.07 4.39 -9.68
C PHE A 39 -11.32 5.24 -9.88
N GLU A 40 -12.39 4.95 -9.16
CA GLU A 40 -13.55 5.80 -9.20
C GLU A 40 -13.19 7.15 -8.61
N LYS A 41 -12.46 7.18 -7.51
CA LYS A 41 -12.04 8.42 -6.90
C LYS A 41 -11.07 9.20 -7.78
N ILE A 42 -10.19 8.48 -8.47
CA ILE A 42 -9.28 9.12 -9.40
C ILE A 42 -10.07 9.81 -10.50
N LEU A 43 -11.07 9.12 -11.05
CA LEU A 43 -11.88 9.71 -12.11
C LEU A 43 -12.59 10.95 -11.62
N ARG A 44 -13.15 10.91 -10.42
CA ARG A 44 -13.90 12.03 -9.93
C ARG A 44 -13.01 13.23 -9.60
N LYS A 45 -11.78 13.01 -9.20
CA LYS A 45 -10.94 14.08 -8.73
C LYS A 45 -9.82 14.49 -9.67
N ILE A 46 -9.70 13.83 -10.80
CA ILE A 46 -8.56 14.11 -11.66
C ILE A 46 -8.51 15.54 -12.14
N GLU A 47 -9.64 16.18 -12.27
CA GLU A 47 -9.61 17.55 -12.73
C GLU A 47 -9.10 18.49 -11.64
N ASP A 48 -9.10 18.05 -10.39
CA ASP A 48 -8.60 18.87 -9.32
C ASP A 48 -7.11 18.58 -9.09
N PHE A 49 -6.54 17.64 -9.81
CA PHE A 49 -5.15 17.30 -9.60
C PHE A 49 -4.26 18.46 -10.02
N ASP A 50 -3.31 18.80 -9.16
CA ASP A 50 -2.43 19.92 -9.39
C ASP A 50 -1.00 19.43 -9.34
N GLU A 51 -0.34 19.30 -10.48
CA GLU A 51 0.99 18.77 -10.49
C GLU A 51 2.03 19.68 -9.88
N THR A 52 1.68 20.90 -9.56
CA THR A 52 2.63 21.75 -8.85
C THR A 52 2.69 21.36 -7.37
N LYS A 53 1.68 20.63 -6.86
CA LYS A 53 1.68 20.27 -5.48
C LYS A 53 2.20 18.88 -5.24
N ALA A 54 2.00 17.98 -6.15
CA ALA A 54 2.49 16.62 -5.99
C ALA A 54 2.53 15.94 -7.34
N SER A 55 3.36 14.94 -7.48
CA SER A 55 3.41 14.21 -8.73
C SER A 55 2.16 13.35 -8.86
N LEU A 56 1.87 12.91 -10.05
CA LEU A 56 0.75 12.05 -10.29
C LEU A 56 0.86 10.77 -9.46
N ASN A 57 2.05 10.19 -9.39
CA ASN A 57 2.28 9.03 -8.59
C ASN A 57 1.89 9.26 -7.15
N THR A 58 2.39 10.34 -6.55
CA THR A 58 2.11 10.66 -5.17
C THR A 58 0.62 10.85 -4.95
N TRP A 59 -0.03 11.53 -5.87
CA TRP A 59 -1.44 11.81 -5.75
C TRP A 59 -2.24 10.50 -5.79
N ILE A 60 -1.92 9.61 -6.73
CA ILE A 60 -2.64 8.36 -6.87
C ILE A 60 -2.43 7.47 -5.64
N PHE A 61 -1.20 7.41 -5.14
CA PHE A 61 -0.96 6.55 -3.99
C PHE A 61 -1.52 7.14 -2.71
N THR A 62 -1.65 8.45 -2.63
CA THR A 62 -2.33 9.05 -1.48
C THR A 62 -3.81 8.65 -1.49
N ILE A 63 -4.45 8.67 -2.66
CA ILE A 63 -5.83 8.24 -2.76
C ILE A 63 -5.93 6.76 -2.39
N THR A 64 -5.01 5.96 -2.89
CA THR A 64 -5.02 4.52 -2.62
C THR A 64 -4.87 4.24 -1.13
N ARG A 65 -3.90 4.90 -0.51
CA ARG A 65 -3.66 4.68 0.90
C ARG A 65 -4.88 5.08 1.72
N ASN A 66 -5.45 6.23 1.40
CA ASN A 66 -6.60 6.72 2.15
C ASN A 66 -7.81 5.81 1.96
N THR A 67 -7.98 5.25 0.78
CA THR A 67 -9.08 4.35 0.51
C THR A 67 -8.94 3.06 1.31
N VAL A 68 -7.72 2.55 1.40
CA VAL A 68 -7.47 1.35 2.19
C VAL A 68 -7.73 1.62 3.67
N ILE A 69 -7.28 2.77 4.16
CA ILE A 69 -7.51 3.12 5.55
C ILE A 69 -9.00 3.24 5.83
N ASP A 70 -9.73 3.86 4.92
CA ASP A 70 -11.17 4.01 5.10
C ASP A 70 -11.85 2.64 5.11
N HIS A 71 -11.36 1.71 4.31
CA HIS A 71 -11.91 0.38 4.28
C HIS A 71 -11.75 -0.28 5.66
N PHE A 72 -10.57 -0.15 6.26
CA PHE A 72 -10.36 -0.74 7.56
C PHE A 72 -11.24 -0.08 8.60
N ARG A 73 -11.43 1.22 8.53
CA ARG A 73 -12.26 1.90 9.49
C ARG A 73 -13.70 1.44 9.38
N ARG A 74 -14.18 1.21 8.17
CA ARG A 74 -15.56 0.79 8.00
C ARG A 74 -15.76 -0.65 8.43
N SER A 75 -14.76 -1.49 8.18
CA SER A 75 -14.90 -2.88 8.50
C SER A 75 -14.76 -3.14 9.98
N ARG A 76 -13.93 -2.42 10.67
CA ARG A 76 -13.72 -2.65 12.05
C ARG A 76 -13.52 -1.40 12.78
N PRO A 77 -14.56 -0.67 12.98
CA PRO A 77 -14.46 0.63 13.55
C PRO A 77 -13.76 0.71 14.87
N SER A 78 -13.78 -0.21 15.62
CA SER A 78 -13.24 0.01 16.87
C SER A 78 -12.08 -0.72 17.22
N GLU A 79 -11.44 -1.32 16.51
CA GLU A 79 -10.38 -2.01 16.93
C GLU A 79 -9.27 -2.17 16.42
N GLU A 80 -8.54 -2.65 16.96
CA GLU A 80 -7.33 -2.90 16.65
C GLU A 80 -7.26 -3.99 15.86
N LEU A 81 -7.96 -4.41 15.47
CA LEU A 81 -8.06 -5.39 14.70
C LEU A 81 -6.99 -5.95 14.00
N ASP A 82 -6.13 -5.32 13.71
CA ASP A 82 -5.23 -5.81 12.85
C ASP A 82 -4.56 -7.01 13.19
N GLU A 83 -4.25 -7.26 14.31
CA GLU A 83 -3.53 -8.38 14.55
C GLU A 83 -4.26 -9.57 14.18
N ASN A 84 -5.45 -9.57 14.32
CA ASN A 84 -6.15 -10.74 14.04
C ASN A 84 -6.21 -11.04 12.63
N ILE A 85 -6.20 -10.04 11.87
CA ILE A 85 -6.29 -10.26 10.53
C ILE A 85 -5.20 -11.02 10.04
N SER A 86 -4.10 -10.83 10.60
CA SER A 86 -3.01 -11.42 10.00
C SER A 86 -3.03 -12.87 10.15
N ASP A 87 -3.67 -13.35 10.97
CA ASP A 87 -3.62 -14.66 11.13
C ASP A 87 -4.15 -15.54 10.17
N ASP A 88 -5.23 -15.56 9.97
CA ASP A 88 -5.75 -16.54 9.24
C ASP A 88 -5.82 -16.36 7.86
N THR A 89 -5.03 -15.84 7.28
CA THR A 89 -5.23 -15.67 6.09
C THR A 89 -4.76 -16.49 5.19
N GLU A 90 -5.32 -16.75 4.29
CA GLU A 90 -4.90 -17.45 3.33
C GLU A 90 -4.24 -16.62 2.41
N LEU A 91 -2.99 -16.68 2.31
CA LEU A 91 -2.29 -15.90 1.38
C LEU A 91 -2.75 -16.36 0.03
N ASP A 92 -2.68 -15.47 -0.90
CA ASP A 92 -3.03 -15.73 -2.24
C ASP A 92 -2.20 -16.91 -2.71
N GLU A 93 -2.80 -17.88 -3.27
CA GLU A 93 -2.07 -19.04 -3.72
C GLU A 93 -1.02 -18.71 -4.74
N ASP A 94 -1.26 -17.75 -5.57
CA ASP A 94 -0.26 -17.36 -6.54
C ASP A 94 1.01 -16.90 -5.87
N LEU A 95 0.89 -16.23 -4.75
CA LEU A 95 2.06 -15.78 -4.06
C LEU A 95 2.75 -16.95 -3.40
N LEU A 96 2.01 -17.95 -3.01
CA LEU A 96 2.63 -19.08 -2.36
C LEU A 96 3.40 -19.95 -3.30
N GLN A 97 3.13 -19.83 -4.58
CA GLN A 97 3.87 -20.62 -5.52
C GLN A 97 5.32 -20.27 -5.51
N THR A 98 5.67 -19.05 -5.17
CA THR A 98 7.04 -18.67 -5.11
C THR A 98 7.33 -18.52 -3.64
N GLU A 99 8.05 -19.45 -3.09
CA GLU A 99 8.34 -19.42 -1.72
C GLU A 99 8.78 -18.11 -1.20
N SER A 100 9.72 -17.49 -1.80
CA SER A 100 10.24 -16.25 -1.26
C SER A 100 9.23 -15.13 -1.31
N LEU A 101 8.36 -15.09 -2.31
CA LEU A 101 7.37 -14.05 -2.35
C LEU A 101 6.31 -14.27 -1.26
N GLY A 102 5.97 -15.53 -1.01
CA GLY A 102 5.03 -15.82 0.05
C GLY A 102 5.57 -15.43 1.42
N GLU A 103 6.85 -15.69 1.64
CA GLU A 103 7.46 -15.32 2.90
C GLU A 103 7.52 -13.83 3.06
N LEU A 104 7.82 -13.12 1.98
CA LEU A 104 7.89 -11.67 2.05
C LEU A 104 6.51 -11.10 2.32
N ALA A 105 5.48 -11.62 1.67
CA ALA A 105 4.13 -11.12 1.91
C ALA A 105 3.73 -11.34 3.37
N ALA A 106 4.07 -12.49 3.92
CA ALA A 106 3.74 -12.75 5.31
C ALA A 106 4.50 -11.80 6.23
N ALA A 107 5.76 -11.55 5.94
CA ALA A 107 6.55 -10.66 6.76
C ALA A 107 6.02 -9.23 6.70
N LEU A 108 5.61 -8.80 5.51
CA LEU A 108 5.06 -7.47 5.38
C LEU A 108 3.77 -7.32 6.18
N HIS A 109 2.94 -8.35 6.20
CA HIS A 109 1.71 -8.26 6.96
C HIS A 109 1.92 -8.23 8.46
N ARG A 110 3.10 -8.58 8.93
CA ARG A 110 3.37 -8.48 10.35
C ARG A 110 3.84 -7.11 10.76
N LEU A 111 4.20 -6.25 9.83
CA LEU A 111 4.67 -4.93 10.17
C LEU A 111 3.53 -4.03 10.63
N PRO A 112 3.79 -3.11 11.54
CA PRO A 112 2.80 -2.10 11.84
C PRO A 112 2.44 -1.35 10.58
N GLN A 113 1.23 -0.83 10.52
CA GLN A 113 0.71 -0.25 9.30
C GLN A 113 1.57 0.85 8.71
N GLN A 114 2.07 1.76 9.53
CA GLN A 114 2.88 2.83 8.99
C GLN A 114 4.17 2.31 8.40
N MET A 115 4.76 1.30 9.01
CA MET A 115 5.98 0.74 8.48
C MET A 115 5.74 0.03 7.17
N MET A 116 4.60 -0.69 7.06
CA MET A 116 4.28 -1.35 5.83
C MET A 116 4.07 -0.33 4.71
N ASP A 117 3.39 0.78 5.03
CA ASP A 117 3.17 1.82 4.03
C ASP A 117 4.50 2.36 3.52
N ILE A 118 5.44 2.59 4.41
CA ILE A 118 6.73 3.14 4.01
C ILE A 118 7.47 2.17 3.11
N ILE A 119 7.44 0.88 3.46
CA ILE A 119 8.15 -0.11 2.67
C ILE A 119 7.52 -0.24 1.28
N VAL A 120 6.21 -0.26 1.22
CA VAL A 120 5.55 -0.41 -0.07
C VAL A 120 5.81 0.83 -0.94
N LEU A 121 5.69 2.02 -0.38
CA LEU A 121 5.91 3.22 -1.16
C LEU A 121 7.37 3.34 -1.60
N ARG A 122 8.28 2.94 -0.74
CA ARG A 122 9.69 3.06 -1.06
C ARG A 122 10.14 2.05 -2.11
N TYR A 123 9.76 0.79 -1.93
CA TYR A 123 10.30 -0.26 -2.76
C TYR A 123 9.41 -0.68 -3.92
N TYR A 124 8.11 -0.60 -3.74
CA TYR A 124 7.26 -0.95 -4.84
C TYR A 124 7.06 0.23 -5.78
N ASP A 125 6.87 1.42 -5.21
CA ASP A 125 6.64 2.59 -6.02
C ASP A 125 7.88 3.43 -6.25
N GLY A 126 8.97 3.16 -5.57
CA GLY A 126 10.22 3.87 -5.82
C GLY A 126 10.28 5.30 -5.30
N LYS A 127 9.47 5.64 -4.31
CA LYS A 127 9.48 7.01 -3.83
C LYS A 127 10.58 7.27 -2.84
N PRO A 128 11.18 8.45 -2.87
CA PRO A 128 12.19 8.78 -1.88
C PRO A 128 11.54 9.01 -0.52
N LEU A 129 12.29 8.82 0.53
CA LEU A 129 11.75 8.98 1.88
C LEU A 129 11.22 10.38 2.15
N THR A 130 11.80 11.39 1.50
CA THR A 130 11.33 12.74 1.69
C THR A 130 9.90 12.90 1.16
N GLU A 131 9.62 12.27 0.03
CA GLU A 131 8.29 12.36 -0.53
C GLU A 131 7.32 11.52 0.30
N ILE A 132 7.75 10.38 0.79
CA ILE A 132 6.91 9.56 1.64
C ILE A 132 6.53 10.33 2.90
N ALA A 133 7.48 11.09 3.45
CA ALA A 133 7.21 11.88 4.63
C ALA A 133 6.09 12.87 4.37
N GLU A 134 6.11 13.50 3.23
CA GLU A 134 5.05 14.43 2.89
C GLU A 134 3.72 13.73 2.72
N MET A 135 3.72 12.58 2.07
CA MET A 135 2.49 11.86 1.86
C MET A 135 1.86 11.40 3.16
N MET A 136 2.69 11.06 4.13
CA MET A 136 2.20 10.53 5.38
C MET A 136 2.07 11.57 6.48
N HIS A 137 2.40 12.80 6.17
CA HIS A 137 2.35 13.90 7.12
C HIS A 137 3.24 13.62 8.33
N LEU A 138 4.43 13.11 8.07
CA LEU A 138 5.40 12.85 9.12
C LEU A 138 6.68 13.60 8.81
N SER A 139 7.52 13.77 9.80
CA SER A 139 8.80 14.40 9.55
C SER A 139 9.70 13.41 8.83
N TYR A 140 10.71 13.91 8.14
CA TYR A 140 11.64 13.04 7.46
C TYR A 140 12.34 12.13 8.45
N GLY A 141 12.71 12.67 9.61
CA GLY A 141 13.38 11.85 10.63
C GLY A 141 12.50 10.71 11.11
N ALA A 142 11.20 10.96 11.24
CA ALA A 142 10.30 9.91 11.68
C ALA A 142 10.19 8.83 10.61
N VAL A 143 10.11 9.21 9.35
CA VAL A 143 10.02 8.24 8.28
C VAL A 143 11.31 7.44 8.18
N LYS A 144 12.45 8.12 8.32
CA LYS A 144 13.73 7.45 8.23
C LYS A 144 13.87 6.41 9.33
N LEU A 145 13.45 6.76 10.53
CA LEU A 145 13.56 5.84 11.65
C LEU A 145 12.62 4.66 11.44
N ARG A 146 11.40 4.90 11.03
CA ARG A 146 10.47 3.82 10.79
C ARG A 146 10.91 2.93 9.65
N HIS A 147 11.53 3.50 8.65
CA HIS A 147 12.07 2.73 7.54
C HIS A 147 13.16 1.78 8.04
N GLN A 148 14.06 2.29 8.86
CA GLN A 148 15.13 1.47 9.38
C GLN A 148 14.57 0.36 10.26
N ASN A 149 13.62 0.68 11.11
CA ASN A 149 13.02 -0.32 11.99
C ASN A 149 12.25 -1.37 11.18
N ALA A 150 11.58 -0.95 10.12
CA ALA A 150 10.87 -1.88 9.28
C ALA A 150 11.83 -2.87 8.62
N LEU A 151 12.97 -2.36 8.15
CA LEU A 151 13.94 -3.25 7.52
C LEU A 151 14.51 -4.25 8.53
N ILE A 152 14.73 -3.81 9.76
CA ILE A 152 15.22 -4.71 10.79
C ILE A 152 14.18 -5.80 11.06
N MET A 153 12.91 -5.42 11.18
CA MET A 153 11.87 -6.40 11.45
C MET A 153 11.73 -7.37 10.29
N LEU A 154 11.82 -6.88 9.07
CA LEU A 154 11.72 -7.75 7.92
C LEU A 154 12.89 -8.73 7.87
N ARG A 155 14.07 -8.22 8.18
CA ARG A 155 15.23 -9.08 8.14
C ARG A 155 15.11 -10.17 9.18
N GLU A 156 14.60 -9.85 10.35
CA GLU A 156 14.42 -10.84 11.39
C GLU A 156 13.36 -11.86 11.00
N SER A 157 12.30 -11.42 10.36
CA SER A 157 11.25 -12.33 9.95
C SER A 157 11.70 -13.27 8.85
N LEU A 158 12.56 -12.79 7.98
CA LEU A 158 12.99 -13.57 6.84
C LEU A 158 14.29 -14.34 7.06
N ALA A 159 14.90 -14.13 8.18
CA ALA A 159 16.17 -14.77 8.42
C ALA A 159 15.99 -16.27 8.49
N PRO A 160 16.96 -17.01 8.03
CA PRO A 160 16.87 -18.45 8.11
C PRO A 160 16.82 -18.77 9.57
N GLY A 161 16.03 -19.72 9.86
CA GLY A 161 15.86 -20.00 11.20
C GLY A 161 17.09 -20.41 11.86
N ASP A 162 17.81 -19.84 12.43
CA ASP A 162 18.91 -20.35 13.13
C ASP A 162 18.99 -19.81 14.44
#